data_98ec1c471377153185733670df84acfb
#
_entry.id   98ec1c471377153185733670df84acfb
#
_cell.length_a   1.000
_cell.length_b   1.000
_cell.length_c   1.000
_cell.angle_alpha   90.00
_cell.angle_beta   90.00
_cell.angle_gamma   90.00
#
_symmetry.space_group_name_H-M   'P 1'
#
loop_
_entity.id
_entity.type
_entity.pdbx_description
1 polymer ?
#
loop_
_entity_poly.entity_id
_entity_poly.type
_entity_poly.pdbx_seq_one_letter_code
_entity_poly.pdbx_strand_id
1 'polypeptide(L)'
;VCRIETAGIYSEAEVLKYIASAESKSSHPMAKAVVEYAKQQQATLYPVGAVTEIAGYGLEAYIGGKQILAGNYRLMDKYGIAYPEGLHEMPESLILCACNGIYAGVVVMEDELKDDAVEAIRGLKQQGIRHFEILSGDKTALVQNIAHRLDIRHAYGDLLPADKVARLQKLKDEKHCVAFVGDGINDAPVLALSDVGIAMGGLGSDIAIETADVIIQDDSLSKLVT
;
A
#
# COMPACT_ATOMS: atom_id res chain seq x y z
N VAL A 1 -9.64 1.00 -3.49
CA VAL A 1 -9.69 1.25 -4.94
C VAL A 1 -10.01 2.72 -5.16
N CYS A 2 -9.20 3.41 -5.93
CA CYS A 2 -9.33 4.84 -6.19
C CYS A 2 -10.17 5.09 -7.44
N ARG A 3 -9.83 4.41 -8.52
CA ARG A 3 -10.53 4.52 -9.80
C ARG A 3 -10.32 3.27 -10.66
N ILE A 4 -11.16 3.14 -11.65
CA ILE A 4 -11.07 2.10 -12.68
C ILE A 4 -11.00 2.81 -14.03
N GLU A 5 -9.97 2.50 -14.80
CA GLU A 5 -9.83 3.00 -16.16
C GLU A 5 -10.03 1.83 -17.13
N THR A 6 -10.84 2.04 -18.14
CA THR A 6 -11.20 0.98 -19.08
C THR A 6 -10.69 1.23 -20.48
N ALA A 7 -10.53 0.17 -21.24
CA ALA A 7 -10.12 0.22 -22.63
C ALA A 7 -11.15 -0.48 -23.55
N GLY A 8 -11.42 0.15 -24.67
CA GLY A 8 -12.24 -0.45 -25.70
C GLY A 8 -13.71 -0.65 -25.31
N ILE A 9 -14.15 -1.89 -25.37
CA ILE A 9 -15.56 -2.28 -25.20
C ILE A 9 -15.96 -2.64 -23.77
N TYR A 10 -15.01 -2.63 -22.83
CA TYR A 10 -15.26 -3.04 -21.44
C TYR A 10 -15.74 -1.88 -20.58
N SER A 11 -16.73 -2.13 -19.75
CA SER A 11 -17.17 -1.19 -18.70
C SER A 11 -16.34 -1.34 -17.42
N GLU A 12 -16.31 -0.29 -16.59
CA GLU A 12 -15.66 -0.33 -15.27
C GLU A 12 -16.17 -1.50 -14.42
N ALA A 13 -17.49 -1.73 -14.46
CA ALA A 13 -18.12 -2.83 -13.74
C ALA A 13 -17.64 -4.21 -14.22
N GLU A 14 -17.39 -4.40 -15.51
CA GLU A 14 -16.86 -5.65 -16.05
C GLU A 14 -15.39 -5.85 -15.66
N VAL A 15 -14.56 -4.82 -15.80
CA VAL A 15 -13.15 -4.88 -15.39
C VAL A 15 -13.04 -5.20 -13.91
N LEU A 16 -13.80 -4.52 -13.06
CA LEU A 16 -13.86 -4.79 -11.62
C LEU A 16 -14.28 -6.25 -11.35
N LYS A 17 -15.33 -6.73 -12.00
CA LYS A 17 -15.81 -8.09 -11.80
C LYS A 17 -14.78 -9.14 -12.23
N TYR A 18 -14.09 -8.94 -13.35
CA TYR A 18 -13.03 -9.87 -13.81
C TYR A 18 -11.90 -9.94 -12.82
N ILE A 19 -11.35 -8.78 -12.40
CA ILE A 19 -10.25 -8.73 -11.44
C ILE A 19 -10.70 -9.31 -10.09
N ALA A 20 -11.80 -8.85 -9.51
CA ALA A 20 -12.27 -9.31 -8.21
C ALA A 20 -12.63 -10.81 -8.22
N SER A 21 -13.14 -11.33 -9.33
CA SER A 21 -13.39 -12.77 -9.47
C SER A 21 -12.09 -13.57 -9.52
N ALA A 22 -11.11 -13.15 -10.32
CA ALA A 22 -9.81 -13.80 -10.42
C ALA A 22 -9.08 -13.80 -9.05
N GLU A 23 -9.12 -12.67 -8.34
CA GLU A 23 -8.47 -12.46 -7.05
C GLU A 23 -9.24 -13.04 -5.85
N SER A 24 -10.44 -13.58 -6.07
CA SER A 24 -11.35 -14.01 -4.98
C SER A 24 -10.79 -15.08 -4.03
N LYS A 25 -9.79 -15.81 -4.47
CA LYS A 25 -9.10 -16.85 -3.67
C LYS A 25 -7.68 -16.44 -3.27
N SER A 26 -7.21 -15.30 -3.68
CA SER A 26 -5.88 -14.79 -3.33
C SER A 26 -5.85 -14.30 -1.89
N SER A 27 -4.75 -14.59 -1.19
CA SER A 27 -4.50 -14.06 0.16
C SER A 27 -3.82 -12.70 0.16
N HIS A 28 -3.41 -12.20 -1.00
CA HIS A 28 -2.68 -10.94 -1.13
C HIS A 28 -3.51 -9.75 -0.63
N PRO A 29 -2.94 -8.78 0.10
CA PRO A 29 -3.69 -7.61 0.60
C PRO A 29 -4.42 -6.83 -0.49
N MET A 30 -3.79 -6.58 -1.63
CA MET A 30 -4.41 -5.90 -2.77
C MET A 30 -5.62 -6.66 -3.33
N ALA A 31 -5.53 -7.99 -3.42
CA ALA A 31 -6.63 -8.85 -3.85
C ALA A 31 -7.84 -8.70 -2.93
N LYS A 32 -7.62 -8.76 -1.61
CA LYS A 32 -8.67 -8.56 -0.60
C LYS A 32 -9.34 -7.18 -0.75
N ALA A 33 -8.54 -6.13 -0.94
CA ALA A 33 -9.06 -4.78 -1.11
C ALA A 33 -9.93 -4.62 -2.37
N VAL A 34 -9.55 -5.24 -3.49
CA VAL A 34 -10.38 -5.22 -4.72
C VAL A 34 -11.67 -6.02 -4.56
N VAL A 35 -11.59 -7.19 -3.92
CA VAL A 35 -12.78 -8.02 -3.67
C VAL A 35 -13.76 -7.32 -2.74
N GLU A 36 -13.25 -6.66 -1.70
CA GLU A 36 -14.08 -5.88 -0.77
C GLU A 36 -14.73 -4.68 -1.46
N TYR A 37 -13.98 -3.94 -2.27
CA TYR A 37 -14.52 -2.85 -3.07
C TYR A 37 -15.61 -3.36 -4.03
N ALA A 38 -15.40 -4.49 -4.69
CA ALA A 38 -16.43 -5.09 -5.56
C ALA A 38 -17.72 -5.42 -4.78
N LYS A 39 -17.62 -5.91 -3.54
CA LYS A 39 -18.78 -6.14 -2.67
C LYS A 39 -19.50 -4.85 -2.30
N GLN A 40 -18.77 -3.79 -1.97
CA GLN A 40 -19.35 -2.46 -1.66
C GLN A 40 -20.09 -1.89 -2.86
N GLN A 41 -19.60 -2.14 -4.09
CA GLN A 41 -20.27 -1.78 -5.34
C GLN A 41 -21.40 -2.76 -5.72
N GLN A 42 -21.75 -3.71 -4.83
CA GLN A 42 -22.77 -4.73 -5.06
C GLN A 42 -22.50 -5.57 -6.33
N ALA A 43 -21.24 -5.70 -6.72
CA ALA A 43 -20.85 -6.45 -7.90
C ALA A 43 -20.93 -7.96 -7.61
N THR A 44 -21.77 -8.66 -8.37
CA THR A 44 -21.81 -10.13 -8.30
C THR A 44 -20.59 -10.70 -9.01
N LEU A 45 -19.76 -11.43 -8.28
CA LEU A 45 -18.58 -12.08 -8.83
C LEU A 45 -18.96 -13.25 -9.75
N TYR A 46 -18.15 -13.46 -10.77
CA TYR A 46 -18.32 -14.58 -11.67
C TYR A 46 -17.80 -15.88 -11.03
N PRO A 47 -18.40 -17.03 -11.36
CA PRO A 47 -17.81 -18.32 -11.01
C PRO A 47 -16.49 -18.48 -11.75
N VAL A 48 -15.44 -18.75 -11.01
CA VAL A 48 -14.09 -18.89 -11.54
C VAL A 48 -13.74 -20.37 -11.68
N GLY A 49 -13.27 -20.74 -12.86
CA GLY A 49 -12.74 -22.08 -13.15
C GLY A 49 -11.32 -22.25 -12.58
N ALA A 50 -10.38 -22.61 -13.44
CA ALA A 50 -8.97 -22.70 -13.05
C ALA A 50 -8.38 -21.30 -12.79
N VAL A 51 -7.57 -21.21 -11.73
CA VAL A 51 -6.75 -20.02 -11.42
C VAL A 51 -5.32 -20.49 -11.26
N THR A 52 -4.40 -19.82 -11.95
CA THR A 52 -2.96 -20.06 -11.85
C THR A 52 -2.28 -18.79 -11.41
N GLU A 53 -1.61 -18.85 -10.27
CA GLU A 53 -0.76 -17.74 -9.81
C GLU A 53 0.56 -17.76 -10.56
N ILE A 54 0.97 -16.60 -11.07
CA ILE A 54 2.24 -16.39 -11.75
C ILE A 54 3.09 -15.50 -10.84
N ALA A 55 3.96 -16.12 -10.08
CA ALA A 55 4.73 -15.48 -9.02
C ALA A 55 5.43 -14.19 -9.49
N GLY A 56 5.15 -13.07 -8.81
CA GLY A 56 5.69 -11.75 -9.13
C GLY A 56 5.03 -11.04 -10.32
N TYR A 57 4.02 -11.63 -10.97
CA TYR A 57 3.32 -11.07 -12.12
C TYR A 57 1.83 -10.85 -11.86
N GLY A 58 1.14 -11.80 -11.25
CA GLY A 58 -0.30 -11.78 -11.02
C GLY A 58 -0.95 -13.13 -11.25
N LEU A 59 -2.17 -13.14 -11.77
CA LEU A 59 -3.02 -14.31 -11.94
C LEU A 59 -3.47 -14.50 -13.39
N GLU A 60 -3.58 -15.76 -13.79
CA GLU A 60 -4.33 -16.21 -14.95
C GLU A 60 -5.56 -16.99 -14.47
N ALA A 61 -6.74 -16.59 -14.89
CA ALA A 61 -8.00 -17.21 -14.51
C ALA A 61 -8.89 -17.48 -15.73
N TYR A 62 -9.74 -18.51 -15.63
CA TYR A 62 -10.74 -18.80 -16.65
C TYR A 62 -12.13 -18.51 -16.10
N ILE A 63 -12.83 -17.55 -16.71
CA ILE A 63 -14.14 -17.06 -16.30
C ILE A 63 -15.09 -17.12 -17.49
N GLY A 64 -16.11 -17.98 -17.41
CA GLY A 64 -17.10 -18.12 -18.50
C GLY A 64 -16.46 -18.51 -19.85
N GLY A 65 -15.41 -19.29 -19.84
CA GLY A 65 -14.65 -19.70 -21.03
C GLY A 65 -13.67 -18.66 -21.58
N LYS A 66 -13.58 -17.50 -20.92
CA LYS A 66 -12.61 -16.45 -21.27
C LYS A 66 -11.36 -16.55 -20.40
N GLN A 67 -10.20 -16.37 -20.99
CA GLN A 67 -8.95 -16.20 -20.27
C GLN A 67 -8.89 -14.77 -19.72
N ILE A 68 -8.74 -14.64 -18.43
CA ILE A 68 -8.58 -13.37 -17.73
C ILE A 68 -7.18 -13.33 -17.12
N LEU A 69 -6.44 -12.28 -17.43
CA LEU A 69 -5.17 -11.97 -16.78
C LEU A 69 -5.40 -10.78 -15.86
N ALA A 70 -4.99 -10.91 -14.59
CA ALA A 70 -5.06 -9.84 -13.60
C ALA A 70 -3.70 -9.73 -12.91
N GLY A 71 -3.04 -8.58 -12.99
CA GLY A 71 -1.72 -8.41 -12.40
C GLY A 71 -1.02 -7.13 -12.79
N ASN A 72 0.31 -7.09 -12.61
CA ASN A 72 1.10 -5.92 -12.94
C ASN A 72 1.40 -5.83 -14.46
N TYR A 73 2.04 -4.74 -14.89
CA TYR A 73 2.40 -4.53 -16.29
C TYR A 73 3.30 -5.63 -16.86
N ARG A 74 4.17 -6.25 -16.03
CA ARG A 74 5.04 -7.36 -16.47
C ARG A 74 4.24 -8.59 -16.89
N LEU A 75 3.04 -8.78 -16.33
CA LEU A 75 2.13 -9.85 -16.78
C LEU A 75 1.67 -9.57 -18.22
N MET A 76 1.30 -8.33 -18.51
CA MET A 76 0.89 -7.92 -19.86
C MET A 76 2.05 -8.10 -20.86
N ASP A 77 3.25 -7.67 -20.49
CA ASP A 77 4.46 -7.85 -21.32
C ASP A 77 4.74 -9.32 -21.61
N LYS A 78 4.64 -10.17 -20.59
CA LYS A 78 4.86 -11.62 -20.72
C LYS A 78 3.91 -12.28 -21.72
N TYR A 79 2.68 -11.80 -21.81
CA TYR A 79 1.67 -12.31 -22.75
C TYR A 79 1.58 -11.50 -24.05
N GLY A 80 2.46 -10.52 -24.25
CA GLY A 80 2.51 -9.68 -25.46
C GLY A 80 1.28 -8.79 -25.64
N ILE A 81 0.66 -8.36 -24.53
CA ILE A 81 -0.55 -7.55 -24.53
C ILE A 81 -0.17 -6.07 -24.48
N ALA A 82 -0.56 -5.31 -25.51
CA ALA A 82 -0.38 -3.88 -25.52
C ALA A 82 -1.33 -3.19 -24.54
N TYR A 83 -0.81 -2.22 -23.76
CA TYR A 83 -1.54 -1.40 -22.81
C TYR A 83 -1.09 0.06 -22.91
N PRO A 84 -1.83 1.04 -22.35
CA PRO A 84 -1.48 2.46 -22.45
C PRO A 84 -0.08 2.78 -21.91
N GLU A 85 0.66 3.60 -22.62
CA GLU A 85 1.95 4.12 -22.17
C GLU A 85 1.77 4.95 -20.90
N GLY A 86 2.76 4.93 -20.01
CA GLY A 86 2.74 5.72 -18.77
C GLY A 86 2.16 5.01 -17.54
N LEU A 87 1.50 3.85 -17.68
CA LEU A 87 1.00 3.12 -16.50
C LEU A 87 2.14 2.68 -15.54
N HIS A 88 3.36 2.46 -16.04
CA HIS A 88 4.49 2.13 -15.18
C HIS A 88 5.11 3.34 -14.47
N GLU A 89 4.79 4.54 -14.89
CA GLU A 89 5.25 5.78 -14.24
C GLU A 89 4.31 6.22 -13.12
N MET A 90 3.13 5.59 -13.04
CA MET A 90 2.16 5.92 -12.01
C MET A 90 2.68 5.49 -10.62
N PRO A 91 2.59 6.36 -9.63
CA PRO A 91 3.02 6.07 -8.26
C PRO A 91 2.11 5.07 -7.56
N GLU A 92 0.85 5.00 -7.98
CA GLU A 92 -0.18 4.14 -7.40
C GLU A 92 0.08 2.66 -7.72
N SER A 93 -0.46 1.79 -6.89
CA SER A 93 -0.47 0.35 -7.16
C SER A 93 -1.52 0.01 -8.20
N LEU A 94 -1.14 -0.73 -9.22
CA LEU A 94 -2.00 -1.03 -10.37
C LEU A 94 -2.28 -2.53 -10.47
N ILE A 95 -3.54 -2.88 -10.78
CA ILE A 95 -3.90 -4.22 -11.25
C ILE A 95 -4.48 -4.08 -12.65
N LEU A 96 -3.70 -4.44 -13.66
CA LEU A 96 -4.12 -4.46 -15.05
C LEU A 96 -4.95 -5.71 -15.32
N CYS A 97 -5.95 -5.57 -16.17
CA CYS A 97 -6.82 -6.64 -16.62
C CYS A 97 -6.72 -6.83 -18.14
N ALA A 98 -6.60 -8.07 -18.56
CA ALA A 98 -6.79 -8.43 -19.97
C ALA A 98 -7.75 -9.60 -20.09
N CYS A 99 -8.52 -9.61 -21.17
CA CYS A 99 -9.49 -10.65 -21.50
C CYS A 99 -9.21 -11.20 -22.91
N ASN A 100 -8.96 -12.51 -23.01
CA ASN A 100 -8.64 -13.18 -24.27
C ASN A 100 -7.53 -12.49 -25.08
N GLY A 101 -6.45 -12.09 -24.39
CA GLY A 101 -5.30 -11.45 -25.03
C GLY A 101 -5.46 -9.97 -25.38
N ILE A 102 -6.57 -9.33 -24.97
CA ILE A 102 -6.84 -7.92 -25.23
C ILE A 102 -6.89 -7.18 -23.87
N TYR A 103 -6.19 -6.07 -23.77
CA TYR A 103 -6.25 -5.19 -22.59
C TYR A 103 -7.68 -4.68 -22.36
N ALA A 104 -8.20 -4.89 -21.17
CA ALA A 104 -9.55 -4.52 -20.79
C ALA A 104 -9.61 -3.25 -19.94
N GLY A 105 -8.58 -3.02 -19.12
CA GLY A 105 -8.55 -1.87 -18.22
C GLY A 105 -7.60 -2.09 -17.04
N VAL A 106 -7.62 -1.15 -16.12
CA VAL A 106 -6.81 -1.16 -14.90
C VAL A 106 -7.62 -0.70 -13.69
N VAL A 107 -7.42 -1.37 -12.58
CA VAL A 107 -7.84 -0.91 -11.26
C VAL A 107 -6.65 -0.20 -10.62
N VAL A 108 -6.83 1.07 -10.32
CA VAL A 108 -5.85 1.90 -9.63
C VAL A 108 -6.14 1.83 -8.13
N MET A 109 -5.15 1.39 -7.39
CA MET A 109 -5.20 1.26 -5.94
C MET A 109 -4.33 2.37 -5.35
N GLU A 110 -4.93 3.20 -4.55
CA GLU A 110 -4.21 4.17 -3.72
C GLU A 110 -4.31 3.74 -2.26
N ASP A 111 -3.23 3.83 -1.54
CA ASP A 111 -3.27 3.64 -0.09
C ASP A 111 -4.04 4.82 0.51
N GLU A 112 -5.16 4.53 1.14
CA GLU A 112 -5.89 5.53 1.89
C GLU A 112 -5.16 5.81 3.20
N LEU A 113 -4.97 7.10 3.48
CA LEU A 113 -4.58 7.48 4.82
C LEU A 113 -5.68 7.02 5.79
N LYS A 114 -5.27 6.46 6.91
CA LYS A 114 -6.22 6.16 7.99
C LYS A 114 -6.95 7.44 8.38
N ASP A 115 -8.23 7.34 8.65
CA ASP A 115 -9.09 8.50 8.95
C ASP A 115 -8.54 9.33 10.12
N ASP A 116 -7.91 8.68 11.09
CA ASP A 116 -7.33 9.30 12.26
C ASP A 116 -5.92 9.90 12.06
N ALA A 117 -5.25 9.61 10.94
CA ALA A 117 -3.86 10.05 10.72
C ALA A 117 -3.74 11.58 10.67
N VAL A 118 -4.64 12.24 9.95
CA VAL A 118 -4.65 13.72 9.85
C VAL A 118 -4.92 14.36 11.22
N GLU A 119 -5.87 13.78 11.97
CA GLU A 119 -6.23 14.27 13.30
C GLU A 119 -5.09 14.03 14.30
N ALA A 120 -4.44 12.88 14.25
CA ALA A 120 -3.29 12.57 15.09
C ALA A 120 -2.13 13.54 14.85
N ILE A 121 -1.74 13.79 13.60
CA ILE A 121 -0.68 14.76 13.30
C ILE A 121 -1.06 16.16 13.76
N ARG A 122 -2.33 16.57 13.58
CA ARG A 122 -2.81 17.87 14.08
C ARG A 122 -2.74 17.95 15.61
N GLY A 123 -3.16 16.90 16.32
CA GLY A 123 -3.11 16.83 17.77
C GLY A 123 -1.69 16.91 18.31
N LEU A 124 -0.74 16.18 17.72
CA LEU A 124 0.67 16.24 18.09
C LEU A 124 1.29 17.63 17.84
N LYS A 125 0.92 18.30 16.73
CA LYS A 125 1.31 19.70 16.49
C LYS A 125 0.79 20.64 17.59
N GLN A 126 -0.44 20.42 18.08
CA GLN A 126 -1.03 21.21 19.17
C GLN A 126 -0.33 20.97 20.52
N GLN A 127 0.17 19.75 20.74
CA GLN A 127 0.98 19.41 21.92
C GLN A 127 2.44 19.93 21.84
N GLY A 128 2.81 20.60 20.76
CA GLY A 128 4.10 21.26 20.64
C GLY A 128 5.14 20.50 19.82
N ILE A 129 4.81 19.36 19.23
CA ILE A 129 5.67 18.67 18.27
C ILE A 129 5.76 19.50 16.99
N ARG A 130 6.95 19.93 16.62
CA ARG A 130 7.16 20.86 15.50
C ARG A 130 7.81 20.23 14.28
N HIS A 131 8.49 19.11 14.46
CA HIS A 131 9.21 18.43 13.41
C HIS A 131 8.63 17.05 13.19
N PHE A 132 8.26 16.75 11.94
CA PHE A 132 7.73 15.47 11.51
C PHE A 132 8.49 15.03 10.27
N GLU A 133 8.85 13.75 10.23
CA GLU A 133 9.44 13.12 9.06
C GLU A 133 8.74 11.80 8.76
N ILE A 134 8.62 11.48 7.47
CA ILE A 134 8.19 10.16 7.01
C ILE A 134 9.41 9.44 6.42
N LEU A 135 9.69 8.23 6.91
CA LEU A 135 10.77 7.37 6.43
C LEU A 135 10.17 6.04 5.95
N SER A 136 10.09 5.83 4.63
CA SER A 136 9.47 4.65 4.05
C SER A 136 10.36 3.94 3.03
N GLY A 137 10.18 2.63 2.90
CA GLY A 137 10.72 1.85 1.80
C GLY A 137 9.92 1.93 0.51
N ASP A 138 8.73 2.57 0.55
CA ASP A 138 7.89 2.76 -0.62
C ASP A 138 8.47 3.79 -1.57
N LYS A 139 7.94 3.81 -2.81
CA LYS A 139 8.37 4.76 -3.84
C LYS A 139 8.28 6.20 -3.34
N THR A 140 9.31 6.99 -3.60
CA THR A 140 9.39 8.39 -3.19
C THR A 140 8.16 9.21 -3.59
N ALA A 141 7.61 9.00 -4.80
CA ALA A 141 6.42 9.72 -5.28
C ALA A 141 5.19 9.45 -4.39
N LEU A 142 4.97 8.20 -3.95
CA LEU A 142 3.89 7.83 -3.04
C LEU A 142 4.07 8.49 -1.67
N VAL A 143 5.27 8.40 -1.12
CA VAL A 143 5.61 8.98 0.20
C VAL A 143 5.44 10.49 0.21
N GLN A 144 5.82 11.19 -0.87
CA GLN A 144 5.63 12.64 -1.01
C GLN A 144 4.13 13.02 -1.09
N ASN A 145 3.31 12.22 -1.78
CA ASN A 145 1.86 12.45 -1.82
C ASN A 145 1.24 12.35 -0.42
N ILE A 146 1.58 11.28 0.33
CA ILE A 146 1.13 11.10 1.71
C ILE A 146 1.58 12.26 2.59
N ALA A 147 2.82 12.67 2.49
CA ALA A 147 3.38 13.80 3.25
C ALA A 147 2.63 15.11 2.98
N HIS A 148 2.32 15.39 1.71
CA HIS A 148 1.54 16.56 1.34
C HIS A 148 0.14 16.54 1.97
N ARG A 149 -0.55 15.40 1.96
CA ARG A 149 -1.88 15.23 2.58
C ARG A 149 -1.86 15.39 4.10
N LEU A 150 -0.74 15.02 4.76
CA LEU A 150 -0.53 15.16 6.21
C LEU A 150 0.08 16.51 6.61
N ASP A 151 0.38 17.40 5.66
CA ASP A 151 1.12 18.64 5.90
C ASP A 151 2.45 18.38 6.64
N ILE A 152 3.21 17.39 6.13
CA ILE A 152 4.56 17.04 6.58
C ILE A 152 5.57 17.45 5.52
N ARG A 153 6.59 18.21 5.89
CA ARG A 153 7.55 18.79 4.94
C ARG A 153 8.70 17.85 4.56
N HIS A 154 9.03 16.93 5.46
CA HIS A 154 10.19 16.04 5.31
C HIS A 154 9.69 14.61 5.12
N ALA A 155 9.89 14.08 3.93
CA ALA A 155 9.45 12.73 3.59
C ALA A 155 10.45 12.07 2.63
N TYR A 156 10.85 10.87 2.96
CA TYR A 156 11.89 10.12 2.26
C TYR A 156 11.35 8.73 1.93
N GLY A 157 11.30 8.44 0.64
CA GLY A 157 10.93 7.13 0.11
C GLY A 157 12.15 6.35 -0.39
N ASP A 158 11.91 5.15 -0.88
CA ASP A 158 12.93 4.21 -1.40
C ASP A 158 14.05 3.90 -0.40
N LEU A 159 13.78 4.03 0.92
CA LEU A 159 14.77 3.81 1.96
C LEU A 159 14.95 2.33 2.29
N LEU A 160 16.19 1.91 2.38
CA LEU A 160 16.55 0.66 3.03
C LEU A 160 16.55 0.82 4.58
N PRO A 161 16.46 -0.26 5.36
CA PRO A 161 16.51 -0.17 6.83
C PRO A 161 17.73 0.59 7.35
N ALA A 162 18.89 0.43 6.71
CA ALA A 162 20.13 1.15 7.08
C ALA A 162 20.02 2.67 6.84
N ASP A 163 19.29 3.09 5.80
CA ASP A 163 19.11 4.51 5.50
C ASP A 163 18.21 5.19 6.55
N LYS A 164 17.18 4.47 7.02
CA LYS A 164 16.32 4.94 8.13
C LYS A 164 17.14 5.15 9.40
N VAL A 165 18.02 4.19 9.75
CA VAL A 165 18.93 4.31 10.89
C VAL A 165 19.85 5.52 10.74
N ALA A 166 20.47 5.69 9.57
CA ALA A 166 21.35 6.81 9.30
C ALA A 166 20.62 8.17 9.43
N ARG A 167 19.37 8.23 8.96
CA ARG A 167 18.56 9.44 9.09
C ARG A 167 18.22 9.77 10.52
N LEU A 168 17.81 8.77 11.32
CA LEU A 168 17.55 8.96 12.73
C LEU A 168 18.81 9.41 13.48
N GLN A 169 19.97 8.77 13.22
CA GLN A 169 21.24 9.16 13.83
C GLN A 169 21.57 10.63 13.56
N LYS A 170 21.35 11.09 12.31
CA LYS A 170 21.55 12.51 11.97
C LYS A 170 20.68 13.44 12.81
N LEU A 171 19.40 13.12 13.02
CA LEU A 171 18.52 13.92 13.88
C LEU A 171 19.02 13.97 15.33
N LYS A 172 19.51 12.85 15.84
CA LYS A 172 20.11 12.78 17.21
C LYS A 172 21.40 13.60 17.29
N ASP A 173 22.25 13.57 16.28
CA ASP A 173 23.48 14.37 16.23
C ASP A 173 23.17 15.88 16.21
N GLU A 174 22.04 16.27 15.60
CA GLU A 174 21.47 17.61 15.62
C GLU A 174 20.81 17.96 16.97
N LYS A 175 20.88 17.05 17.97
CA LYS A 175 20.34 17.17 19.34
C LYS A 175 18.80 17.25 19.39
N HIS A 176 18.13 16.65 18.44
CA HIS A 176 16.68 16.41 18.53
C HIS A 176 16.40 15.23 19.46
N CYS A 177 15.33 15.33 20.27
CA CYS A 177 14.72 14.21 20.94
C CYS A 177 13.73 13.58 19.96
N VAL A 178 13.95 12.33 19.58
CA VAL A 178 13.24 11.68 18.48
C VAL A 178 12.39 10.54 18.99
N ALA A 179 11.06 10.62 18.77
CA ALA A 179 10.18 9.48 18.84
C ALA A 179 10.05 8.87 17.44
N PHE A 180 10.21 7.55 17.34
CA PHE A 180 10.00 6.81 16.11
C PHE A 180 8.77 5.90 16.25
N VAL A 181 7.88 5.97 15.26
CA VAL A 181 6.66 5.14 15.21
C VAL A 181 6.76 4.22 14.00
N GLY A 182 6.65 2.92 14.22
CA GLY A 182 6.77 1.91 13.15
C GLY A 182 5.94 0.66 13.44
N ASP A 183 5.73 -0.17 12.41
CA ASP A 183 5.00 -1.44 12.50
C ASP A 183 5.89 -2.65 12.85
N GLY A 184 7.16 -2.45 12.82
CA GLY A 184 8.13 -3.18 13.61
C GLY A 184 8.98 -4.25 13.00
N ILE A 185 8.67 -4.93 11.91
CA ILE A 185 9.52 -6.04 11.46
C ILE A 185 10.85 -5.54 10.90
N ASN A 186 10.80 -4.51 10.06
CA ASN A 186 11.98 -3.93 9.44
C ASN A 186 12.52 -2.70 10.20
N ASP A 187 11.76 -2.20 11.15
CA ASP A 187 12.03 -0.94 11.86
C ASP A 187 12.64 -1.16 13.26
N ALA A 188 12.79 -2.40 13.72
CA ALA A 188 13.37 -2.72 15.03
C ALA A 188 14.71 -2.00 15.31
N PRO A 189 15.67 -1.91 14.38
CA PRO A 189 16.91 -1.16 14.61
C PRO A 189 16.68 0.34 14.80
N VAL A 190 15.68 0.92 14.15
CA VAL A 190 15.35 2.34 14.25
C VAL A 190 14.60 2.62 15.54
N LEU A 191 13.66 1.73 15.92
CA LEU A 191 12.96 1.76 17.22
C LEU A 191 13.97 1.76 18.38
N ALA A 192 14.93 0.82 18.36
CA ALA A 192 15.96 0.70 19.39
C ALA A 192 16.88 1.93 19.49
N LEU A 193 17.10 2.63 18.38
CA LEU A 193 18.00 3.78 18.33
C LEU A 193 17.30 5.08 18.73
N SER A 194 15.98 5.16 18.62
CA SER A 194 15.19 6.35 18.96
C SER A 194 15.23 6.65 20.45
N ASP A 195 14.87 7.87 20.83
CA ASP A 195 14.75 8.22 22.26
C ASP A 195 13.42 7.70 22.84
N VAL A 196 12.43 7.50 21.99
CA VAL A 196 11.19 6.78 22.29
C VAL A 196 10.80 5.96 21.06
N GLY A 197 10.86 4.64 21.16
CA GLY A 197 10.40 3.71 20.13
C GLY A 197 8.94 3.32 20.38
N ILE A 198 8.08 3.51 19.39
CA ILE A 198 6.65 3.20 19.46
C ILE A 198 6.30 2.17 18.39
N ALA A 199 5.91 0.97 18.81
CA ALA A 199 5.44 -0.07 17.90
C ALA A 199 3.91 0.00 17.74
N MET A 200 3.46 -0.09 16.48
CA MET A 200 2.03 -0.09 16.10
C MET A 200 1.59 -1.50 15.69
N GLY A 201 0.35 -1.85 16.06
CA GLY A 201 -0.31 -3.08 15.63
C GLY A 201 -0.21 -4.25 16.61
N GLY A 202 -1.34 -4.90 16.88
CA GLY A 202 -1.46 -6.01 17.84
C GLY A 202 -0.84 -7.34 17.38
N LEU A 203 -0.34 -7.42 16.14
CA LEU A 203 0.38 -8.54 15.54
C LEU A 203 1.77 -8.10 15.04
N GLY A 204 2.30 -7.00 15.60
CA GLY A 204 3.69 -6.61 15.38
C GLY A 204 4.61 -7.80 15.62
N SER A 205 5.71 -7.90 14.88
CA SER A 205 6.65 -8.98 15.14
C SER A 205 7.06 -8.97 16.60
N ASP A 206 7.20 -10.13 17.22
CA ASP A 206 7.67 -10.26 18.60
C ASP A 206 8.95 -9.40 18.84
N ILE A 207 9.79 -9.27 17.83
CA ILE A 207 11.01 -8.45 17.85
C ILE A 207 10.74 -6.95 18.03
N ALA A 208 9.69 -6.42 17.38
CA ALA A 208 9.34 -4.99 17.53
C ALA A 208 8.74 -4.70 18.91
N ILE A 209 7.93 -5.65 19.40
CA ILE A 209 7.34 -5.59 20.74
C ILE A 209 8.44 -5.60 21.81
N GLU A 210 9.47 -6.44 21.63
CA GLU A 210 10.60 -6.51 22.57
C GLU A 210 11.52 -5.27 22.51
N THR A 211 11.50 -4.53 21.39
CA THR A 211 12.43 -3.41 21.14
C THR A 211 11.80 -2.05 21.42
N ALA A 212 10.48 -1.93 21.38
CA ALA A 212 9.78 -0.66 21.55
C ALA A 212 9.58 -0.32 23.03
N ASP A 213 9.64 0.97 23.34
CA ASP A 213 9.32 1.51 24.68
C ASP A 213 7.81 1.57 24.91
N VAL A 214 7.05 1.75 23.84
CA VAL A 214 5.58 1.86 23.86
C VAL A 214 4.98 0.97 22.78
N ILE A 215 3.90 0.26 23.11
CA ILE A 215 3.16 -0.58 22.18
C ILE A 215 1.74 -0.07 22.08
N ILE A 216 1.30 0.26 20.87
CA ILE A 216 -0.07 0.57 20.53
C ILE A 216 -0.69 -0.66 19.88
N GLN A 217 -1.57 -1.35 20.63
CA GLN A 217 -2.12 -2.66 20.23
C GLN A 217 -3.07 -2.63 19.04
N ASP A 218 -3.64 -1.48 18.76
CA ASP A 218 -4.45 -1.26 17.56
C ASP A 218 -3.71 -0.33 16.61
N ASP A 219 -4.18 -0.33 15.37
CA ASP A 219 -3.58 0.48 14.31
C ASP A 219 -4.04 1.96 14.34
N SER A 220 -4.42 2.50 15.49
CA SER A 220 -4.93 3.87 15.63
C SER A 220 -3.85 4.85 16.02
N LEU A 221 -3.52 5.77 15.10
CA LEU A 221 -2.57 6.86 15.34
C LEU A 221 -3.09 7.89 16.34
N SER A 222 -4.41 7.99 16.52
CA SER A 222 -5.00 8.91 17.49
C SER A 222 -4.53 8.68 18.92
N LYS A 223 -4.11 7.46 19.27
CA LYS A 223 -3.54 7.11 20.58
C LYS A 223 -2.18 7.74 20.87
N LEU A 224 -1.51 8.27 19.87
CA LEU A 224 -0.27 9.06 20.08
C LEU A 224 -0.57 10.44 20.72
N VAL A 225 -1.83 10.86 20.72
CA VAL A 225 -2.25 12.20 21.19
C VAL A 225 -2.80 12.17 22.61
N THR A 226 -3.12 10.99 23.12
CA THR A 226 -3.62 10.78 24.51
C THR A 226 -2.45 10.58 25.44
#